data_bb2ffc67f929c0c1824133cb27d5dad6
#
_entry.id   bb2ffc67f929c0c1824133cb27d5dad6
#
_cell.length_a   1.000
_cell.length_b   1.000
_cell.length_c   1.000
_cell.angle_alpha   90.00
_cell.angle_beta   90.00
_cell.angle_gamma   90.00
#
_symmetry.space_group_name_H-M   'P 1'
#
loop_
_entity.id
_entity.type
_entity.pdbx_description
1 polymer ?
#
loop_
_entity_poly.entity_id
_entity_poly.type
_entity_poly.pdbx_seq_one_letter_code
_entity_poly.pdbx_strand_id
1 'polypeptide(L)'
;ALAVGRDLVQRRLAEALADRAAPVVAMSGEVVLGQGRAMLTAIVCVDFQAVGQWAQEHGVAYTSYAELSQQPQIYDLIGGQLAEVNAHLPHGLSVARFVNLHKEFDPDDGEVTRTRKLKRNVIDDRYGPIIEAMNAGQEQIDFRAQITYENGQTGTLDRVLRLSDVKGAA
;
A
#
# COMPACT_ATOMS: atom_id res chain seq x y z
N ALA A 1 -17.87 -0.67 -15.44
CA ALA A 1 -16.75 -1.54 -15.84
C ALA A 1 -15.56 -1.42 -14.86
N LEU A 2 -15.09 -0.20 -14.54
CA LEU A 2 -13.92 0.01 -13.66
C LEU A 2 -14.14 -0.42 -12.19
N ALA A 3 -15.36 -0.31 -11.64
CA ALA A 3 -15.64 -0.77 -10.28
C ALA A 3 -15.52 -2.30 -10.16
N VAL A 4 -16.01 -3.03 -11.16
CA VAL A 4 -15.87 -4.50 -11.22
C VAL A 4 -14.41 -4.90 -11.39
N GLY A 5 -13.66 -4.14 -12.17
CA GLY A 5 -12.23 -4.36 -12.37
C GLY A 5 -11.43 -4.18 -11.07
N ARG A 6 -11.68 -3.11 -10.31
CA ARG A 6 -11.03 -2.87 -9.02
C ARG A 6 -11.26 -4.01 -8.02
N ASP A 7 -12.49 -4.49 -7.89
CA ASP A 7 -12.83 -5.55 -6.95
C ASP A 7 -12.23 -6.90 -7.37
N LEU A 8 -12.06 -7.12 -8.68
CA LEU A 8 -11.32 -8.27 -9.20
C LEU A 8 -9.83 -8.18 -8.85
N VAL A 9 -9.20 -7.03 -9.08
CA VAL A 9 -7.79 -6.80 -8.74
C VAL A 9 -7.56 -6.96 -7.25
N GLN A 10 -8.41 -6.37 -6.41
CA GLN A 10 -8.34 -6.50 -4.95
C GLN A 10 -8.41 -7.97 -4.51
N ARG A 11 -9.30 -8.74 -5.12
CA ARG A 11 -9.46 -10.16 -4.83
C ARG A 11 -8.24 -10.98 -5.28
N ARG A 12 -7.70 -10.70 -6.46
CA ARG A 12 -6.50 -11.37 -6.97
C ARG A 12 -5.26 -11.06 -6.15
N LEU A 13 -5.12 -9.82 -5.66
CA LEU A 13 -4.07 -9.46 -4.70
C LEU A 13 -4.22 -10.27 -3.42
N ALA A 14 -5.40 -10.33 -2.84
CA ALA A 14 -5.67 -11.11 -1.63
C ALA A 14 -5.40 -12.62 -1.84
N GLU A 15 -5.78 -13.18 -3.00
CA GLU A 15 -5.48 -14.58 -3.36
C GLU A 15 -3.96 -14.82 -3.49
N ALA A 16 -3.23 -13.93 -4.17
CA ALA A 16 -1.78 -14.03 -4.33
C ALA A 16 -1.04 -13.92 -2.99
N LEU A 17 -1.53 -13.07 -2.07
CA LEU A 17 -0.99 -12.94 -0.72
C LEU A 17 -1.32 -14.15 0.17
N ALA A 18 -2.43 -14.84 -0.09
CA ALA A 18 -2.80 -16.07 0.61
C ALA A 18 -2.01 -17.28 0.12
N ASP A 19 -1.46 -17.23 -1.10
CA ASP A 19 -0.62 -18.28 -1.66
C ASP A 19 0.79 -18.21 -1.07
N ARG A 20 1.03 -19.03 -0.05
CA ARG A 20 2.31 -19.12 0.68
C ARG A 20 3.48 -19.69 -0.13
N ALA A 21 3.31 -19.93 -1.42
CA ALA A 21 4.38 -20.34 -2.32
C ALA A 21 5.34 -19.19 -2.69
N ALA A 22 4.93 -17.93 -2.46
CA ALA A 22 5.83 -16.80 -2.58
C ALA A 22 6.90 -16.81 -1.47
N PRO A 23 8.17 -16.52 -1.80
CA PRO A 23 9.27 -16.58 -0.82
C PRO A 23 9.11 -15.61 0.35
N VAL A 24 8.38 -14.51 0.17
CA VAL A 24 8.03 -13.54 1.23
C VAL A 24 6.66 -12.94 0.92
N VAL A 25 5.71 -13.05 1.85
CA VAL A 25 4.47 -12.26 1.81
C VAL A 25 4.78 -10.92 2.45
N ALA A 26 5.07 -9.92 1.64
CA ALA A 26 5.58 -8.62 2.12
C ALA A 26 4.48 -7.59 2.45
N MET A 27 3.21 -7.92 2.22
CA MET A 27 2.06 -7.04 2.44
C MET A 27 1.16 -7.59 3.54
N SER A 28 0.82 -6.77 4.54
CA SER A 28 -0.16 -7.10 5.60
C SER A 28 -1.55 -6.55 5.30
N GLY A 29 -1.65 -5.59 4.39
CA GLY A 29 -2.90 -5.00 3.93
C GLY A 29 -2.69 -4.18 2.67
N GLU A 30 -3.72 -4.14 1.81
CA GLU A 30 -3.70 -3.37 0.57
C GLU A 30 -5.09 -2.83 0.24
N VAL A 31 -5.13 -1.68 -0.38
CA VAL A 31 -6.34 -1.08 -0.95
C VAL A 31 -6.09 -0.69 -2.39
N VAL A 32 -6.83 -1.30 -3.31
CA VAL A 32 -6.85 -0.88 -4.71
C VAL A 32 -7.86 0.24 -4.90
N LEU A 33 -7.41 1.31 -5.50
CA LEU A 33 -8.13 2.55 -5.72
C LEU A 33 -8.19 2.85 -7.23
N GLY A 34 -9.12 3.70 -7.66
CA GLY A 34 -9.23 4.08 -9.07
C GLY A 34 -10.62 4.00 -9.63
N GLN A 35 -11.66 3.97 -8.78
CA GLN A 35 -13.04 4.05 -9.27
C GLN A 35 -13.26 5.39 -10.00
N GLY A 36 -13.60 5.31 -11.30
CA GLY A 36 -13.81 6.50 -12.14
C GLY A 36 -12.52 7.20 -12.60
N ARG A 37 -11.34 6.60 -12.39
CA ARG A 37 -10.03 7.14 -12.77
C ARG A 37 -9.43 6.37 -13.94
N ALA A 38 -8.43 6.98 -14.58
CA ALA A 38 -7.77 6.40 -15.76
C ALA A 38 -6.87 5.20 -15.43
N MET A 39 -6.42 5.07 -14.17
CA MET A 39 -5.54 3.98 -13.74
C MET A 39 -5.95 3.46 -12.36
N LEU A 40 -5.60 2.21 -12.07
CA LEU A 40 -5.68 1.66 -10.74
C LEU A 40 -4.39 1.94 -9.98
N THR A 41 -4.52 2.35 -8.72
CA THR A 41 -3.41 2.57 -7.80
C THR A 41 -3.61 1.76 -6.54
N ALA A 42 -2.55 1.51 -5.79
CA ALA A 42 -2.63 0.78 -4.54
C ALA A 42 -1.96 1.53 -3.39
N ILE A 43 -2.61 1.53 -2.23
CA ILE A 43 -2.00 1.82 -0.94
C ILE A 43 -1.67 0.49 -0.29
N VAL A 44 -0.42 0.29 0.10
CA VAL A 44 0.10 -0.97 0.63
C VAL A 44 0.59 -0.76 2.06
N CYS A 45 0.18 -1.62 2.97
CA CYS A 45 0.81 -1.79 4.28
C CYS A 45 1.79 -2.95 4.21
N VAL A 46 3.06 -2.72 4.55
CA VAL A 46 4.06 -3.78 4.57
C VAL A 46 3.85 -4.69 5.79
N ASP A 47 4.08 -5.98 5.65
CA ASP A 47 4.14 -6.88 6.80
C ASP A 47 5.45 -6.64 7.56
N PHE A 48 5.34 -6.03 8.73
CA PHE A 48 6.51 -5.59 9.51
C PHE A 48 7.42 -6.75 9.91
N GLN A 49 6.83 -7.90 10.25
CA GLN A 49 7.61 -9.07 10.66
C GLN A 49 8.32 -9.71 9.48
N ALA A 50 7.58 -10.00 8.40
CA ALA A 50 8.14 -10.64 7.22
C ALA A 50 9.16 -9.76 6.50
N VAL A 51 8.83 -8.48 6.30
CA VAL A 51 9.72 -7.52 5.65
C VAL A 51 10.92 -7.16 6.53
N GLY A 52 10.75 -7.09 7.85
CA GLY A 52 11.84 -6.89 8.80
C GLY A 52 12.84 -8.04 8.79
N GLN A 53 12.39 -9.27 8.75
CA GLN A 53 13.26 -10.43 8.59
C GLN A 53 14.02 -10.40 7.26
N TRP A 54 13.30 -10.14 6.16
CA TRP A 54 13.90 -10.00 4.84
C TRP A 54 14.97 -8.89 4.82
N ALA A 55 14.69 -7.74 5.44
CA ALA A 55 15.62 -6.61 5.54
C ALA A 55 16.90 -6.99 6.28
N GLN A 56 16.81 -7.74 7.39
CA GLN A 56 17.97 -8.25 8.12
C GLN A 56 18.83 -9.18 7.25
N GLU A 57 18.20 -10.09 6.52
CA GLU A 57 18.90 -11.04 5.63
C GLU A 57 19.60 -10.33 4.46
N HIS A 58 19.11 -9.16 4.05
CA HIS A 58 19.66 -8.36 2.94
C HIS A 58 20.45 -7.13 3.38
N GLY A 59 20.75 -7.00 4.67
CA GLY A 59 21.57 -5.90 5.19
C GLY A 59 20.93 -4.53 5.12
N VAL A 60 19.60 -4.44 5.10
CA VAL A 60 18.83 -3.19 5.09
C VAL A 60 18.58 -2.75 6.53
N ALA A 61 19.20 -1.64 6.93
CA ALA A 61 19.03 -1.07 8.27
C ALA A 61 17.76 -0.20 8.34
N TYR A 62 17.05 -0.27 9.46
CA TYR A 62 15.88 0.56 9.76
C TYR A 62 15.69 0.67 11.27
N THR A 63 15.02 1.72 11.75
CA THR A 63 14.72 1.96 13.16
C THR A 63 13.23 1.93 13.49
N SER A 64 12.38 2.02 12.47
CA SER A 64 10.92 2.08 12.63
C SER A 64 10.19 1.49 11.42
N TYR A 65 8.90 1.17 11.62
CA TYR A 65 8.01 0.77 10.53
C TYR A 65 8.00 1.80 9.38
N ALA A 66 7.86 3.08 9.74
CA ALA A 66 7.82 4.16 8.75
C ALA A 66 9.10 4.22 7.92
N GLU A 67 10.25 4.06 8.54
CA GLU A 67 11.53 4.02 7.84
C GLU A 67 11.67 2.78 6.95
N LEU A 68 11.33 1.60 7.50
CA LEU A 68 11.37 0.34 6.74
C LEU A 68 10.48 0.42 5.49
N SER A 69 9.25 0.90 5.63
CA SER A 69 8.29 0.98 4.52
C SER A 69 8.77 1.88 3.38
N GLN A 70 9.63 2.87 3.66
CA GLN A 70 10.14 3.84 2.69
C GLN A 70 11.52 3.47 2.11
N GLN A 71 12.11 2.35 2.52
CA GLN A 71 13.38 1.89 1.96
C GLN A 71 13.23 1.53 0.47
N PRO A 72 14.15 1.96 -0.41
CA PRO A 72 14.10 1.65 -1.84
C PRO A 72 14.00 0.15 -2.13
N GLN A 73 14.72 -0.67 -1.37
CA GLN A 73 14.71 -2.12 -1.52
C GLN A 73 13.34 -2.73 -1.20
N ILE A 74 12.60 -2.13 -0.28
CA ILE A 74 11.24 -2.56 0.07
C ILE A 74 10.26 -2.16 -1.04
N TYR A 75 10.45 -0.99 -1.65
CA TYR A 75 9.68 -0.62 -2.85
C TYR A 75 9.93 -1.58 -4.02
N ASP A 76 11.18 -2.01 -4.23
CA ASP A 76 11.50 -3.00 -5.26
C ASP A 76 10.86 -4.35 -4.96
N LEU A 77 10.88 -4.80 -3.70
CA LEU A 77 10.24 -6.04 -3.26
C LEU A 77 8.72 -6.01 -3.50
N ILE A 78 8.03 -4.99 -3.00
CA ILE A 78 6.58 -4.82 -3.16
C ILE A 78 6.21 -4.63 -4.63
N GLY A 79 6.95 -3.79 -5.35
CA GLY A 79 6.74 -3.57 -6.78
C GLY A 79 6.88 -4.84 -7.61
N GLY A 80 7.82 -5.72 -7.27
CA GLY A 80 7.96 -7.05 -7.86
C GLY A 80 6.74 -7.94 -7.63
N GLN A 81 6.21 -7.99 -6.41
CA GLN A 81 4.99 -8.75 -6.10
C GLN A 81 3.76 -8.21 -6.83
N LEU A 82 3.61 -6.88 -6.91
CA LEU A 82 2.52 -6.26 -7.67
C LEU A 82 2.64 -6.54 -9.18
N ALA A 83 3.86 -6.55 -9.72
CA ALA A 83 4.10 -6.90 -11.13
C ALA A 83 3.73 -8.36 -11.43
N GLU A 84 4.04 -9.29 -10.53
CA GLU A 84 3.63 -10.69 -10.65
C GLU A 84 2.10 -10.84 -10.66
N VAL A 85 1.40 -10.12 -9.78
CA VAL A 85 -0.07 -10.13 -9.77
C VAL A 85 -0.62 -9.52 -11.06
N ASN A 86 -0.07 -8.38 -11.52
CA ASN A 86 -0.48 -7.75 -12.77
C ASN A 86 -0.37 -8.70 -13.96
N ALA A 87 0.66 -9.56 -14.01
CA ALA A 87 0.85 -10.54 -15.09
C ALA A 87 -0.30 -11.56 -15.19
N HIS A 88 -1.06 -11.77 -14.11
CA HIS A 88 -2.19 -12.70 -14.05
C HIS A 88 -3.55 -12.00 -14.14
N LEU A 89 -3.57 -10.68 -14.31
CA LEU A 89 -4.81 -9.92 -14.45
C LEU A 89 -5.26 -9.84 -15.91
N PRO A 90 -6.58 -9.69 -16.16
CA PRO A 90 -7.09 -9.44 -17.50
C PRO A 90 -6.49 -8.16 -18.10
N HIS A 91 -6.35 -8.16 -19.42
CA HIS A 91 -5.83 -7.01 -20.18
C HIS A 91 -6.58 -5.72 -19.82
N GLY A 92 -5.84 -4.64 -19.58
CA GLY A 92 -6.40 -3.35 -19.18
C GLY A 92 -6.77 -3.22 -17.69
N LEU A 93 -6.49 -4.26 -16.90
CA LEU A 93 -6.62 -4.22 -15.45
C LEU A 93 -5.25 -4.47 -14.82
N SER A 94 -4.56 -3.41 -14.45
CA SER A 94 -3.29 -3.51 -13.73
C SER A 94 -3.19 -2.40 -12.70
N VAL A 95 -2.51 -2.69 -11.59
CA VAL A 95 -2.08 -1.65 -10.66
C VAL A 95 -0.90 -0.94 -11.30
N ALA A 96 -1.09 0.32 -11.67
CA ALA A 96 -0.07 1.11 -12.35
C ALA A 96 0.93 1.72 -11.38
N ARG A 97 0.45 2.21 -10.23
CA ARG A 97 1.26 2.90 -9.23
C ARG A 97 0.86 2.47 -7.82
N PHE A 98 1.81 2.58 -6.89
CA PHE A 98 1.57 2.27 -5.49
C PHE A 98 2.37 3.15 -4.55
N VAL A 99 1.94 3.14 -3.29
CA VAL A 99 2.63 3.74 -2.16
C VAL A 99 2.70 2.73 -1.02
N ASN A 100 3.86 2.62 -0.38
CA ASN A 100 3.95 1.95 0.92
C ASN A 100 3.56 2.95 2.00
N LEU A 101 2.55 2.60 2.79
CA LEU A 101 2.07 3.47 3.85
C LEU A 101 3.09 3.48 5.01
N HIS A 102 3.15 4.58 5.74
CA HIS A 102 4.05 4.77 6.89
C HIS A 102 3.62 4.03 8.17
N LYS A 103 2.44 3.39 8.14
CA LYS A 103 1.83 2.62 9.24
C LYS A 103 0.90 1.54 8.68
N GLU A 104 0.52 0.59 9.51
CA GLU A 104 -0.56 -0.33 9.19
C GLU A 104 -1.93 0.33 9.36
N PHE A 105 -2.95 -0.21 8.69
CA PHE A 105 -4.33 0.21 8.91
C PHE A 105 -4.77 -0.18 10.33
N ASP A 106 -5.35 0.78 11.05
CA ASP A 106 -5.68 0.64 12.45
C ASP A 106 -7.20 0.75 12.69
N PRO A 107 -7.80 -0.17 13.50
CA PRO A 107 -9.19 -0.05 13.94
C PRO A 107 -9.45 1.21 14.77
N ASP A 108 -8.51 1.64 15.60
CA ASP A 108 -8.65 2.80 16.49
C ASP A 108 -8.66 4.10 15.68
N ASP A 109 -7.95 4.13 14.55
CA ASP A 109 -8.03 5.21 13.56
C ASP A 109 -9.28 5.14 12.68
N GLY A 110 -10.10 4.12 12.84
CA GLY A 110 -11.32 3.92 12.08
C GLY A 110 -11.13 3.45 10.63
N GLU A 111 -9.93 3.07 10.23
CA GLU A 111 -9.57 2.66 8.86
C GLU A 111 -10.05 1.24 8.53
N VAL A 112 -10.08 0.39 9.54
CA VAL A 112 -10.60 -0.97 9.48
C VAL A 112 -11.58 -1.23 10.61
N THR A 113 -12.42 -2.24 10.44
CA THR A 113 -13.24 -2.77 11.55
C THR A 113 -12.39 -3.62 12.49
N ARG A 114 -12.92 -3.98 13.66
CA ARG A 114 -12.28 -4.93 14.58
C ARG A 114 -12.03 -6.30 13.94
N THR A 115 -12.79 -6.64 12.91
CA THR A 115 -12.60 -7.86 12.09
C THR A 115 -11.70 -7.62 10.88
N ARG A 116 -10.93 -6.54 10.86
CA ARG A 116 -9.99 -6.12 9.81
C ARG A 116 -10.62 -5.88 8.43
N LYS A 117 -11.90 -5.57 8.37
CA LYS A 117 -12.57 -5.17 7.13
C LYS A 117 -12.33 -3.69 6.87
N LEU A 118 -11.80 -3.36 5.68
CA LEU A 118 -11.50 -1.99 5.25
C LEU A 118 -12.73 -1.09 5.20
N LYS A 119 -12.62 0.10 5.76
CA LYS A 119 -13.61 1.17 5.64
C LYS A 119 -13.17 2.12 4.53
N ARG A 120 -13.54 1.79 3.29
CA ARG A 120 -13.07 2.48 2.09
C ARG A 120 -13.30 3.99 2.10
N ASN A 121 -14.47 4.44 2.55
CA ASN A 121 -14.79 5.87 2.65
C ASN A 121 -13.79 6.62 3.56
N VAL A 122 -13.39 6.02 4.68
CA VAL A 122 -12.40 6.62 5.60
C VAL A 122 -11.02 6.69 4.93
N ILE A 123 -10.66 5.65 4.19
CA ILE A 123 -9.38 5.59 3.47
C ILE A 123 -9.37 6.60 2.33
N ASP A 124 -10.44 6.69 1.54
CA ASP A 124 -10.57 7.66 0.45
C ASP A 124 -10.47 9.10 0.97
N ASP A 125 -11.12 9.41 2.09
CA ASP A 125 -11.07 10.74 2.70
C ASP A 125 -9.69 11.05 3.29
N ARG A 126 -9.11 10.13 4.06
CA ARG A 126 -7.84 10.34 4.77
C ARG A 126 -6.63 10.40 3.82
N TYR A 127 -6.60 9.51 2.85
CA TYR A 127 -5.48 9.37 1.91
C TYR A 127 -5.74 10.00 0.54
N GLY A 128 -6.80 10.80 0.42
CA GLY A 128 -7.14 11.54 -0.79
C GLY A 128 -5.96 12.27 -1.42
N PRO A 129 -5.15 13.06 -0.66
CA PRO A 129 -3.98 13.72 -1.20
C PRO A 129 -2.95 12.78 -1.83
N ILE A 130 -2.73 11.59 -1.26
CA ILE A 130 -1.82 10.57 -1.79
C ILE A 130 -2.38 10.02 -3.10
N ILE A 131 -3.69 9.74 -3.15
CA ILE A 131 -4.37 9.23 -4.33
C ILE A 131 -4.26 10.23 -5.48
N GLU A 132 -4.48 11.51 -5.22
CA GLU A 132 -4.35 12.58 -6.21
C GLU A 132 -2.89 12.72 -6.70
N ALA A 133 -1.92 12.67 -5.81
CA ALA A 133 -0.50 12.73 -6.16
C ALA A 133 -0.07 11.55 -7.06
N MET A 134 -0.54 10.33 -6.75
CA MET A 134 -0.31 9.16 -7.61
C MET A 134 -0.91 9.35 -9.01
N ASN A 135 -2.16 9.84 -9.10
CA ASN A 135 -2.81 10.08 -10.38
C ASN A 135 -2.19 11.23 -11.18
N ALA A 136 -1.59 12.21 -10.49
CA ALA A 136 -0.85 13.32 -11.11
C ALA A 136 0.58 12.93 -11.56
N GLY A 137 1.01 11.70 -11.30
CA GLY A 137 2.34 11.23 -11.70
C GLY A 137 3.48 11.74 -10.81
N GLN A 138 3.19 12.23 -9.61
CA GLN A 138 4.23 12.67 -8.68
C GLN A 138 5.08 11.48 -8.20
N GLU A 139 6.36 11.73 -7.92
CA GLU A 139 7.30 10.70 -7.42
C GLU A 139 7.30 10.59 -5.91
N GLN A 140 6.84 11.63 -5.21
CA GLN A 140 6.73 11.69 -3.76
C GLN A 140 5.67 12.71 -3.33
N ILE A 141 5.24 12.61 -2.09
CA ILE A 141 4.34 13.57 -1.46
C ILE A 141 4.76 13.84 -0.02
N ASP A 142 4.70 15.10 0.39
CA ASP A 142 4.73 15.48 1.81
C ASP A 142 3.33 15.24 2.40
N PHE A 143 3.21 14.17 3.19
CA PHE A 143 1.95 13.75 3.77
C PHE A 143 1.89 14.08 5.25
N ARG A 144 0.86 14.83 5.65
CA ARG A 144 0.59 15.15 7.05
C ARG A 144 -0.32 14.10 7.66
N ALA A 145 0.28 13.17 8.39
CA ALA A 145 -0.45 12.13 9.10
C ALA A 145 -0.98 12.65 10.44
N GLN A 146 -2.25 12.41 10.72
CA GLN A 146 -2.75 12.50 12.09
C GLN A 146 -2.33 11.26 12.87
N ILE A 147 -1.79 11.49 14.06
CA ILE A 147 -1.46 10.42 15.01
C ILE A 147 -2.25 10.64 16.29
N THR A 148 -2.75 9.56 16.85
CA THR A 148 -3.37 9.55 18.17
C THR A 148 -2.41 8.89 19.14
N TYR A 149 -2.02 9.60 20.17
CA TYR A 149 -1.17 9.07 21.24
C TYR A 149 -1.99 8.21 22.21
N GLU A 150 -1.32 7.33 22.94
CA GLU A 150 -1.96 6.45 23.96
C GLU A 150 -2.77 7.22 25.02
N ASN A 151 -2.42 8.48 25.27
CA ASN A 151 -3.15 9.36 26.18
C ASN A 151 -4.39 10.03 25.55
N GLY A 152 -4.76 9.67 24.31
CA GLY A 152 -5.88 10.23 23.56
C GLY A 152 -5.64 11.60 22.94
N GLN A 153 -4.46 12.18 23.09
CA GLN A 153 -4.09 13.41 22.40
C GLN A 153 -3.81 13.14 20.93
N THR A 154 -4.21 14.06 20.06
CA THR A 154 -3.92 14.00 18.64
C THR A 154 -2.76 14.93 18.29
N GLY A 155 -1.88 14.47 17.43
CA GLY A 155 -0.79 15.25 16.85
C GLY A 155 -0.76 15.09 15.34
N THR A 156 0.08 15.88 14.70
CA THR A 156 0.37 15.74 13.27
C THR A 156 1.84 15.41 13.06
N LEU A 157 2.12 14.53 12.13
CA LEU A 157 3.46 14.15 11.75
C LEU A 157 3.60 14.29 10.25
N ASP A 158 4.55 15.12 9.82
CA ASP A 158 4.86 15.25 8.42
C ASP A 158 5.77 14.09 7.98
N ARG A 159 5.41 13.44 6.90
CA ARG A 159 6.14 12.31 6.30
C ARG A 159 6.28 12.52 4.80
N VAL A 160 7.46 12.25 4.28
CA VAL A 160 7.67 12.12 2.85
C VAL A 160 7.39 10.68 2.46
N LEU A 161 6.41 10.46 1.58
CA LEU A 161 6.06 9.17 1.05
C LEU A 161 6.46 9.09 -0.42
N ARG A 162 7.18 8.04 -0.79
CA ARG A 162 7.54 7.74 -2.17
C ARG A 162 6.33 7.16 -2.90
N LEU A 163 6.12 7.60 -4.14
CA LEU A 163 5.09 7.08 -5.04
C LEU A 163 5.79 6.39 -6.21
N SER A 164 5.50 5.11 -6.41
CA SER A 164 6.27 4.28 -7.35
C SER A 164 5.40 3.69 -8.42
N ASP A 165 5.95 3.59 -9.63
CA ASP A 165 5.32 2.85 -10.72
C ASP A 165 5.55 1.35 -10.55
N VAL A 166 4.56 0.54 -10.92
CA VAL A 166 4.72 -0.91 -11.02
C VAL A 166 5.33 -1.23 -12.38
N LYS A 167 6.50 -1.88 -12.40
CA LYS A 167 7.19 -2.23 -13.64
C LYS A 167 6.32 -3.17 -14.48
N GLY A 168 6.17 -2.85 -15.77
CA GLY A 168 5.40 -3.68 -16.69
C GLY A 168 3.87 -3.51 -16.59
N ALA A 169 3.36 -2.54 -15.86
CA ALA A 169 1.97 -2.13 -15.92
C ALA A 169 1.73 -1.42 -17.25
N ALA A 170 0.96 -2.05 -18.12
CA ALA A 170 0.56 -1.52 -19.43
C ALA A 170 -0.93 -1.21 -19.47
#